data_4aa38581a177effa7213ce07d0198759
#
_entry.id   4aa38581a177effa7213ce07d0198759
#
_cell.length_a   1.000
_cell.length_b   1.000
_cell.length_c   1.000
_cell.angle_alpha   90.00
_cell.angle_beta   90.00
_cell.angle_gamma   90.00
#
_symmetry.space_group_name_H-M   'P 1'
#
loop_
_entity.id
_entity.type
_entity.pdbx_description
1 polymer ?
#
loop_
_entity_poly.entity_id
_entity_poly.type
_entity_poly.pdbx_seq_one_letter_code
_entity_poly.pdbx_strand_id
1 'polypeptide(L)'
;EPLFWIHLNMDYPFNLKGILYFPKINTEYDSLEGTIKLYNNQVFIADNIKEVIPEFLMLLKGVIDCPDLPLNVSRSALQNDGFVKKISDYITKKVADKLTGMCKTDRETYEKYWDDIAPFIKFGCLKDEKFAEKMDDYIIYKNLDGKYLTLKDCMDKAKEEGHENQIYYVTNEKEQSQ
;
A
#
# COMPACT_ATOMS: atom_id res chain seq x y z
N GLU A 1 -1.84 7.22 16.93
CA GLU A 1 -2.83 6.14 16.73
C GLU A 1 -2.83 5.75 15.25
N PRO A 2 -2.77 4.45 14.88
CA PRO A 2 -2.77 4.04 13.49
C PRO A 2 -4.14 4.29 12.84
N LEU A 3 -4.14 4.56 11.52
CA LEU A 3 -5.36 4.72 10.75
C LEU A 3 -6.15 3.40 10.68
N PHE A 4 -5.45 2.32 10.38
CA PHE A 4 -5.95 0.95 10.34
C PHE A 4 -4.80 -0.04 10.37
N TRP A 5 -5.14 -1.32 10.47
CA TRP A 5 -4.16 -2.42 10.53
C TRP A 5 -4.53 -3.56 9.60
N ILE A 6 -3.55 -4.39 9.32
CA ILE A 6 -3.63 -5.56 8.46
C ILE A 6 -3.08 -6.75 9.23
N HIS A 7 -3.90 -7.77 9.42
CA HIS A 7 -3.46 -9.04 9.98
C HIS A 7 -2.82 -9.89 8.89
N LEU A 8 -1.64 -10.39 9.19
CA LEU A 8 -0.94 -11.39 8.39
C LEU A 8 -1.05 -12.73 9.11
N ASN A 9 -1.58 -13.73 8.43
CA ASN A 9 -1.66 -15.09 8.93
C ASN A 9 -1.64 -16.05 7.75
N MET A 10 -0.60 -16.86 7.69
CA MET A 10 -0.40 -17.88 6.68
C MET A 10 0.25 -19.10 7.33
N ASP A 11 -0.29 -20.28 7.06
CA ASP A 11 0.24 -21.54 7.57
C ASP A 11 0.88 -22.38 6.44
N TYR A 12 0.48 -22.17 5.18
CA TYR A 12 1.01 -22.84 4.00
C TYR A 12 1.08 -21.88 2.80
N PRO A 13 2.13 -21.87 1.98
CA PRO A 13 3.30 -22.78 1.96
C PRO A 13 4.40 -22.43 2.96
N PHE A 14 4.22 -21.46 3.83
CA PHE A 14 5.14 -21.08 4.91
C PHE A 14 4.36 -20.49 6.08
N ASN A 15 4.93 -20.60 7.27
CA ASN A 15 4.34 -19.98 8.45
C ASN A 15 4.73 -18.50 8.53
N LEU A 16 3.73 -17.64 8.57
CA LEU A 16 3.94 -16.21 8.75
C LEU A 16 2.77 -15.64 9.56
N LYS A 17 3.08 -14.97 10.65
CA LYS A 17 2.12 -14.26 11.48
C LYS A 17 2.59 -12.83 11.69
N GLY A 18 1.65 -11.91 11.78
CA GLY A 18 2.03 -10.53 12.04
C GLY A 18 0.88 -9.56 11.98
N ILE A 19 1.22 -8.33 12.24
CA ILE A 19 0.33 -7.18 12.11
C ILE A 19 1.10 -6.01 11.51
N LEU A 20 0.55 -5.44 10.46
CA LEU A 20 1.02 -4.20 9.87
C LEU A 20 -0.03 -3.12 10.09
N TYR A 21 0.40 -1.90 10.27
CA TYR A 21 -0.51 -0.76 10.42
C TYR A 21 0.00 0.48 9.70
N PHE A 22 -0.96 1.22 9.18
CA PHE A 22 -0.73 2.51 8.57
C PHE A 22 -0.66 3.57 9.66
N PRO A 23 0.49 4.26 9.82
CA PRO A 23 0.56 5.40 10.70
C PRO A 23 -0.17 6.58 10.08
N LYS A 24 -0.66 7.49 10.90
CA LYS A 24 -1.03 8.82 10.41
C LYS A 24 0.27 9.55 10.07
N ILE A 25 0.41 9.96 8.82
CA ILE A 25 1.62 10.65 8.36
C ILE A 25 1.55 12.10 8.82
N ASN A 26 2.39 12.46 9.78
CA ASN A 26 2.56 13.83 10.22
C ASN A 26 3.82 14.39 9.54
N THR A 27 3.63 15.03 8.38
CA THR A 27 4.71 15.47 7.48
C THR A 27 5.66 16.51 8.08
N GLU A 28 5.32 17.09 9.24
CA GLU A 28 6.14 18.15 9.86
C GLU A 28 7.23 17.63 10.79
N TYR A 29 7.13 16.42 11.35
CA TYR A 29 8.01 15.95 12.42
C TYR A 29 8.48 14.50 12.38
N ASP A 30 7.89 13.65 11.54
CA ASP A 30 8.27 12.24 11.49
C ASP A 30 9.13 11.92 10.27
N SER A 31 10.17 11.13 10.48
CA SER A 31 10.83 10.43 9.38
C SER A 31 9.77 9.60 8.65
N LEU A 32 9.70 9.73 7.33
CA LEU A 32 8.77 8.98 6.48
C LEU A 32 8.97 7.46 6.55
N GLU A 33 9.99 7.00 7.28
CA GLU A 33 10.26 5.58 7.46
C GLU A 33 9.49 5.02 8.65
N GLY A 34 8.63 4.07 8.37
CA GLY A 34 8.04 3.18 9.37
C GLY A 34 9.08 2.20 9.91
N THR A 35 8.68 1.39 10.88
CA THR A 35 9.52 0.30 11.38
C THR A 35 8.73 -0.99 11.38
N ILE A 36 9.14 -1.94 10.54
CA ILE A 36 8.63 -3.30 10.54
C ILE A 36 9.69 -4.21 11.16
N LYS A 37 9.36 -4.75 12.34
CA LYS A 37 10.24 -5.67 13.07
C LYS A 37 10.03 -7.09 12.60
N LEU A 38 11.10 -7.76 12.23
CA LEU A 38 11.10 -9.15 11.83
C LEU A 38 11.57 -10.04 12.95
N TYR A 39 10.79 -11.08 13.20
CA TYR A 39 11.07 -12.14 14.17
C TYR A 39 11.15 -13.49 13.46
N ASN A 40 11.84 -14.45 14.08
CA ASN A 40 11.83 -15.85 13.71
C ASN A 40 11.62 -16.66 15.00
N ASN A 41 10.52 -17.41 15.09
CA ASN A 41 10.14 -18.11 16.31
C ASN A 41 10.16 -17.20 17.54
N GLN A 42 9.59 -16.00 17.43
CA GLN A 42 9.50 -15.00 18.49
C GLN A 42 10.86 -14.39 18.91
N VAL A 43 11.96 -14.71 18.21
CA VAL A 43 13.27 -14.11 18.41
C VAL A 43 13.46 -12.97 17.43
N PHE A 44 13.77 -11.78 17.94
CA PHE A 44 14.03 -10.61 17.11
C PHE A 44 15.24 -10.81 16.21
N ILE A 45 15.08 -10.51 14.92
CA ILE A 45 16.11 -10.65 13.89
C ILE A 45 16.65 -9.29 13.47
N ALA A 46 15.78 -8.43 12.99
CA ALA A 46 16.15 -7.09 12.54
C ALA A 46 14.92 -6.23 12.23
N ASP A 47 15.18 -4.94 12.01
CA ASP A 47 14.20 -3.99 11.50
C ASP A 47 14.35 -3.82 9.99
N ASN A 48 13.23 -3.58 9.28
CA ASN A 48 13.18 -3.12 7.89
C ASN A 48 14.10 -3.90 6.93
N ILE A 49 14.04 -5.23 6.95
CA ILE A 49 14.85 -6.06 6.05
C ILE A 49 14.32 -5.91 4.61
N LYS A 50 15.04 -5.15 3.78
CA LYS A 50 14.67 -4.81 2.39
C LYS A 50 14.51 -6.03 1.49
N GLU A 51 15.21 -7.10 1.82
CA GLU A 51 15.14 -8.37 1.10
C GLU A 51 13.79 -9.07 1.27
N VAL A 52 13.14 -8.89 2.42
CA VAL A 52 11.87 -9.55 2.78
C VAL A 52 10.69 -8.61 2.57
N ILE A 53 10.89 -7.32 2.86
CA ILE A 53 9.84 -6.32 2.84
C ILE A 53 10.10 -5.35 1.69
N PRO A 54 9.19 -5.26 0.69
CA PRO A 54 9.32 -4.31 -0.39
C PRO A 54 9.54 -2.88 0.10
N GLU A 55 10.40 -2.12 -0.58
CA GLU A 55 10.79 -0.78 -0.18
C GLU A 55 9.59 0.15 0.07
N PHE A 56 8.57 0.09 -0.78
CA PHE A 56 7.39 0.94 -0.65
C PHE A 56 6.54 0.59 0.59
N LEU A 57 6.64 -0.64 1.11
CA LEU A 57 5.96 -1.05 2.34
C LEU A 57 6.68 -0.56 3.62
N MET A 58 7.89 -0.05 3.52
CA MET A 58 8.65 0.44 4.68
C MET A 58 8.08 1.72 5.30
N LEU A 59 7.08 2.33 4.68
CA LEU A 59 6.29 3.39 5.31
C LEU A 59 5.35 2.86 6.40
N LEU A 60 5.07 1.56 6.39
CA LEU A 60 4.23 0.91 7.39
C LEU A 60 5.02 0.63 8.67
N LYS A 61 4.30 0.45 9.76
CA LYS A 61 4.83 -0.03 11.03
C LYS A 61 4.23 -1.39 11.35
N GLY A 62 4.94 -2.19 12.14
CA GLY A 62 4.39 -3.47 12.56
C GLY A 62 5.42 -4.48 13.01
N VAL A 63 4.95 -5.71 13.14
CA VAL A 63 5.76 -6.89 13.47
C VAL A 63 5.35 -8.05 12.61
N ILE A 64 6.34 -8.83 12.18
CA ILE A 64 6.16 -10.05 11.40
C ILE A 64 7.02 -11.14 12.06
N ASP A 65 6.43 -12.30 12.30
CA ASP A 65 7.13 -13.52 12.71
C ASP A 65 7.04 -14.56 11.60
N CYS A 66 8.19 -14.98 11.08
CA CYS A 66 8.30 -16.00 10.05
C CYS A 66 9.31 -17.06 10.47
N PRO A 67 8.84 -18.16 11.11
CA PRO A 67 9.70 -19.27 11.53
C PRO A 67 10.50 -19.91 10.41
N ASP A 68 9.95 -19.94 9.20
CA ASP A 68 10.55 -20.62 8.05
C ASP A 68 11.59 -19.75 7.32
N LEU A 69 11.85 -18.52 7.79
CA LEU A 69 12.84 -17.65 7.17
C LEU A 69 14.25 -18.22 7.32
N PRO A 70 15.01 -18.37 6.21
CA PRO A 70 16.37 -18.90 6.26
C PRO A 70 17.34 -17.88 6.87
N LEU A 71 17.70 -18.06 8.13
CA LEU A 71 18.58 -17.13 8.87
C LEU A 71 20.06 -17.32 8.60
N ASN A 72 20.46 -18.47 8.02
CA ASN A 72 21.85 -18.86 7.80
C ASN A 72 22.43 -18.41 6.46
N VAL A 73 21.72 -17.53 5.75
CA VAL A 73 22.12 -17.03 4.43
C VAL A 73 22.54 -15.58 4.50
N SER A 74 23.54 -15.21 3.71
CA SER A 74 23.94 -13.81 3.58
C SER A 74 22.79 -12.97 3.01
N ARG A 75 22.77 -11.67 3.28
CA ARG A 75 21.75 -10.75 2.73
C ARG A 75 21.64 -10.83 1.21
N SER A 76 22.79 -10.98 0.53
CA SER A 76 22.82 -11.14 -0.94
C SER A 76 22.18 -12.44 -1.42
N ALA A 77 22.25 -13.51 -0.64
CA ALA A 77 21.58 -14.77 -0.94
C ALA A 77 20.07 -14.70 -0.68
N LEU A 78 19.64 -13.94 0.33
CA LEU A 78 18.21 -13.69 0.60
C LEU A 78 17.52 -12.97 -0.57
N GLN A 79 18.19 -12.03 -1.24
CA GLN A 79 17.63 -11.30 -2.38
C GLN A 79 17.25 -12.19 -3.56
N ASN A 80 17.96 -13.31 -3.74
CA ASN A 80 17.73 -14.26 -4.83
C ASN A 80 16.94 -15.49 -4.39
N ASP A 81 16.50 -15.55 -3.14
CA ASP A 81 15.75 -16.69 -2.62
C ASP A 81 14.28 -16.61 -3.05
N GLY A 82 13.84 -17.62 -3.80
CA GLY A 82 12.45 -17.72 -4.26
C GLY A 82 11.43 -17.80 -3.12
N PHE A 83 11.85 -18.23 -1.93
CA PHE A 83 11.01 -18.26 -0.73
C PHE A 83 10.78 -16.84 -0.16
N VAL A 84 11.85 -16.05 -0.06
CA VAL A 84 11.78 -14.65 0.37
C VAL A 84 10.87 -13.83 -0.55
N LYS A 85 10.96 -14.07 -1.86
CA LYS A 85 10.07 -13.45 -2.84
C LYS A 85 8.59 -13.81 -2.60
N LYS A 86 8.30 -15.06 -2.25
CA LYS A 86 6.92 -15.48 -1.92
C LYS A 86 6.38 -14.76 -0.69
N ILE A 87 7.22 -14.54 0.33
CA ILE A 87 6.83 -13.74 1.51
C ILE A 87 6.51 -12.30 1.11
N SER A 88 7.39 -11.68 0.36
CA SER A 88 7.21 -10.32 -0.16
C SER A 88 5.93 -10.18 -0.99
N ASP A 89 5.70 -11.08 -1.95
CA ASP A 89 4.49 -11.11 -2.78
C ASP A 89 3.21 -11.29 -1.92
N TYR A 90 3.26 -12.12 -0.88
CA TYR A 90 2.14 -12.31 0.03
C TYR A 90 1.81 -11.05 0.82
N ILE A 91 2.82 -10.40 1.39
CA ILE A 91 2.62 -9.16 2.16
C ILE A 91 2.05 -8.08 1.24
N THR A 92 2.62 -7.89 0.06
CA THR A 92 2.14 -6.94 -0.96
C THR A 92 0.68 -7.19 -1.31
N LYS A 93 0.33 -8.46 -1.56
CA LYS A 93 -1.05 -8.85 -1.85
C LYS A 93 -2.00 -8.49 -0.70
N LYS A 94 -1.64 -8.81 0.54
CA LYS A 94 -2.48 -8.53 1.72
C LYS A 94 -2.71 -7.03 1.92
N VAL A 95 -1.69 -6.21 1.67
CA VAL A 95 -1.81 -4.76 1.73
C VAL A 95 -2.77 -4.26 0.63
N ALA A 96 -2.58 -4.69 -0.61
CA ALA A 96 -3.48 -4.34 -1.71
C ALA A 96 -4.93 -4.80 -1.45
N ASP A 97 -5.12 -6.05 -0.98
CA ASP A 97 -6.45 -6.59 -0.67
C ASP A 97 -7.17 -5.78 0.43
N LYS A 98 -6.42 -5.30 1.44
CA LYS A 98 -6.99 -4.42 2.49
C LYS A 98 -7.46 -3.09 1.92
N LEU A 99 -6.61 -2.44 1.12
CA LEU A 99 -6.91 -1.13 0.54
C LEU A 99 -8.08 -1.21 -0.45
N THR A 100 -8.05 -2.18 -1.36
CA THR A 100 -9.14 -2.39 -2.32
C THR A 100 -10.44 -2.79 -1.64
N GLY A 101 -10.35 -3.61 -0.57
CA GLY A 101 -11.49 -3.98 0.26
C GLY A 101 -12.12 -2.76 0.92
N MET A 102 -11.33 -1.88 1.52
CA MET A 102 -11.85 -0.63 2.12
C MET A 102 -12.53 0.25 1.06
N CYS A 103 -11.94 0.41 -0.12
CA CYS A 103 -12.56 1.19 -1.19
C CYS A 103 -13.93 0.63 -1.63
N LYS A 104 -14.09 -0.71 -1.60
CA LYS A 104 -15.33 -1.38 -2.00
C LYS A 104 -16.41 -1.40 -0.93
N THR A 105 -16.01 -1.62 0.33
CA THR A 105 -16.97 -1.94 1.41
C THR A 105 -17.14 -0.83 2.42
N ASP A 106 -16.18 0.10 2.50
CA ASP A 106 -16.17 1.24 3.43
C ASP A 106 -15.54 2.46 2.75
N ARG A 107 -16.19 2.90 1.68
CA ARG A 107 -15.73 3.99 0.82
C ARG A 107 -15.53 5.30 1.61
N GLU A 108 -16.38 5.59 2.56
CA GLU A 108 -16.31 6.80 3.38
C GLU A 108 -14.99 6.84 4.19
N THR A 109 -14.64 5.74 4.85
CA THR A 109 -13.37 5.63 5.58
C THR A 109 -12.17 5.69 4.64
N TYR A 110 -12.26 5.08 3.45
CA TYR A 110 -11.21 5.12 2.44
C TYR A 110 -10.94 6.55 1.96
N GLU A 111 -11.99 7.31 1.65
CA GLU A 111 -11.89 8.73 1.27
C GLU A 111 -11.33 9.61 2.39
N LYS A 112 -11.78 9.37 3.62
CA LYS A 112 -11.28 10.08 4.82
C LYS A 112 -9.78 9.91 5.02
N TYR A 113 -9.24 8.73 4.70
CA TYR A 113 -7.81 8.43 4.86
C TYR A 113 -7.01 8.68 3.59
N TRP A 114 -7.66 9.10 2.50
CA TRP A 114 -7.01 9.19 1.19
C TRP A 114 -5.75 10.05 1.18
N ASP A 115 -5.77 11.20 1.81
CA ASP A 115 -4.62 12.11 1.82
C ASP A 115 -3.40 11.49 2.54
N ASP A 116 -3.63 10.64 3.53
CA ASP A 116 -2.58 9.92 4.24
C ASP A 116 -2.07 8.69 3.46
N ILE A 117 -2.96 7.97 2.77
CA ILE A 117 -2.61 6.70 2.08
C ILE A 117 -2.24 6.89 0.60
N ALA A 118 -2.67 7.97 -0.05
CA ALA A 118 -2.41 8.21 -1.47
C ALA A 118 -0.92 8.26 -1.83
N PRO A 119 -0.03 8.93 -1.07
CA PRO A 119 1.41 8.93 -1.35
C PRO A 119 1.99 7.51 -1.35
N PHE A 120 1.58 6.68 -0.38
CA PHE A 120 1.97 5.28 -0.28
C PHE A 120 1.50 4.47 -1.49
N ILE A 121 0.21 4.57 -1.85
CA ILE A 121 -0.37 3.84 -2.99
C ILE A 121 0.33 4.24 -4.30
N LYS A 122 0.46 5.55 -4.55
CA LYS A 122 1.11 6.06 -5.76
C LYS A 122 2.57 5.64 -5.86
N PHE A 123 3.32 5.73 -4.76
CA PHE A 123 4.71 5.27 -4.71
C PHE A 123 4.80 3.75 -4.95
N GLY A 124 3.92 2.97 -4.34
CA GLY A 124 3.82 1.53 -4.55
C GLY A 124 3.54 1.16 -6.00
N CYS A 125 2.61 1.84 -6.66
CA CYS A 125 2.30 1.64 -8.08
C CYS A 125 3.50 1.96 -9.00
N LEU A 126 4.35 2.91 -8.62
CA LEU A 126 5.57 3.23 -9.37
C LEU A 126 6.69 2.21 -9.17
N LYS A 127 6.69 1.48 -8.05
CA LYS A 127 7.76 0.55 -7.66
C LYS A 127 7.45 -0.92 -7.93
N ASP A 128 6.19 -1.29 -7.96
CA ASP A 128 5.75 -2.68 -8.08
C ASP A 128 4.56 -2.78 -9.05
N GLU A 129 4.80 -3.41 -10.20
CA GLU A 129 3.82 -3.56 -11.27
C GLU A 129 2.61 -4.40 -10.83
N LYS A 130 2.81 -5.46 -10.06
CA LYS A 130 1.72 -6.29 -9.54
C LYS A 130 0.84 -5.54 -8.53
N PHE A 131 1.45 -4.65 -7.76
CA PHE A 131 0.72 -3.76 -6.86
C PHE A 131 -0.07 -2.73 -7.67
N ALA A 132 0.52 -2.14 -8.71
CA ALA A 132 -0.15 -1.22 -9.62
C ALA A 132 -1.37 -1.85 -10.26
N GLU A 133 -1.24 -3.03 -10.89
CA GLU A 133 -2.35 -3.78 -11.50
C GLU A 133 -3.54 -3.99 -10.55
N LYS A 134 -3.27 -4.11 -9.24
CA LYS A 134 -4.32 -4.28 -8.23
C LYS A 134 -4.93 -2.96 -7.76
N MET A 135 -4.16 -1.87 -7.80
CA MET A 135 -4.55 -0.59 -7.22
C MET A 135 -5.08 0.42 -8.22
N ASP A 136 -4.79 0.28 -9.51
CA ASP A 136 -5.11 1.30 -10.54
C ASP A 136 -6.58 1.70 -10.54
N ASP A 137 -7.49 0.74 -10.43
CA ASP A 137 -8.94 0.99 -10.40
C ASP A 137 -9.42 1.62 -9.08
N TYR A 138 -8.55 1.69 -8.07
CA TYR A 138 -8.89 2.15 -6.71
C TYR A 138 -8.19 3.47 -6.34
N ILE A 139 -7.44 4.05 -7.26
CA ILE A 139 -6.92 5.42 -7.12
C ILE A 139 -8.08 6.38 -7.30
N ILE A 140 -8.24 7.28 -6.33
CA ILE A 140 -9.32 8.26 -6.35
C ILE A 140 -8.80 9.67 -6.52
N TYR A 141 -9.57 10.48 -7.21
CA TYR A 141 -9.25 11.85 -7.57
C TYR A 141 -10.35 12.77 -7.04
N LYS A 142 -9.97 13.91 -6.49
CA LYS A 142 -10.91 14.90 -5.99
C LYS A 142 -11.35 15.81 -7.14
N ASN A 143 -12.66 15.93 -7.36
CA ASN A 143 -13.20 16.86 -8.33
C ASN A 143 -13.34 18.28 -7.73
N LEU A 144 -13.76 19.26 -8.54
CA LEU A 144 -13.93 20.64 -8.11
C LEU A 144 -15.03 20.84 -7.05
N ASP A 145 -16.00 19.92 -6.99
CA ASP A 145 -17.04 19.89 -5.94
C ASP A 145 -16.55 19.29 -4.62
N GLY A 146 -15.28 18.85 -4.57
CA GLY A 146 -14.70 18.21 -3.40
C GLY A 146 -15.05 16.74 -3.22
N LYS A 147 -15.66 16.07 -4.23
CA LYS A 147 -16.02 14.66 -4.21
C LYS A 147 -14.88 13.81 -4.78
N TYR A 148 -14.67 12.63 -4.20
CA TYR A 148 -13.70 11.67 -4.69
C TYR A 148 -14.31 10.72 -5.72
N LEU A 149 -13.63 10.55 -6.84
CA LEU A 149 -14.03 9.73 -7.98
C LEU A 149 -12.87 8.83 -8.40
N THR A 150 -13.17 7.61 -8.81
CA THR A 150 -12.20 6.75 -9.52
C THR A 150 -12.09 7.23 -10.97
N LEU A 151 -11.05 6.76 -11.67
CA LEU A 151 -10.92 7.02 -13.12
C LEU A 151 -12.16 6.52 -13.88
N LYS A 152 -12.67 5.36 -13.50
CA LYS A 152 -13.89 4.80 -14.09
C LYS A 152 -15.10 5.71 -13.87
N ASP A 153 -15.30 6.21 -12.64
CA ASP A 153 -16.40 7.15 -12.34
C ASP A 153 -16.29 8.42 -13.21
N CYS A 154 -15.05 8.91 -13.43
CA CYS A 154 -14.80 10.06 -14.29
C CYS A 154 -15.15 9.77 -15.76
N MET A 155 -14.75 8.60 -16.25
CA MET A 155 -15.05 8.18 -17.63
C MET A 155 -16.55 7.95 -17.86
N ASP A 156 -17.25 7.34 -16.91
CA ASP A 156 -18.69 7.12 -16.99
C ASP A 156 -19.43 8.46 -17.04
N LYS A 157 -19.05 9.43 -16.21
CA LYS A 157 -19.60 10.81 -16.26
C LYS A 157 -19.31 11.53 -17.58
N ALA A 158 -18.07 11.47 -18.05
CA ALA A 158 -17.69 12.10 -19.31
C ALA A 158 -18.51 11.54 -20.47
N LYS A 159 -18.79 10.24 -20.46
CA LYS A 159 -19.65 9.60 -21.46
C LYS A 159 -21.11 10.06 -21.39
N GLU A 160 -21.68 10.20 -20.19
CA GLU A 160 -23.02 10.76 -19.98
C GLU A 160 -23.14 12.20 -20.49
N GLU A 161 -22.09 12.98 -20.39
CA GLU A 161 -22.01 14.36 -20.85
C GLU A 161 -21.64 14.51 -22.35
N GLY A 162 -21.45 13.39 -23.07
CA GLY A 162 -21.13 13.37 -24.49
C GLY A 162 -19.65 13.57 -24.84
N HIS A 163 -18.77 13.50 -23.85
CA HIS A 163 -17.31 13.64 -23.97
C HIS A 163 -16.60 12.28 -23.86
N GLU A 164 -16.96 11.34 -24.69
CA GLU A 164 -16.45 9.96 -24.63
C GLU A 164 -14.90 9.94 -24.73
N ASN A 165 -14.25 9.25 -23.78
CA ASN A 165 -12.79 9.09 -23.66
C ASN A 165 -11.98 10.38 -23.42
N GLN A 166 -12.60 11.43 -22.91
CA GLN A 166 -11.91 12.67 -22.54
C GLN A 166 -12.09 12.94 -21.03
N ILE A 167 -10.98 13.17 -20.34
CA ILE A 167 -10.97 13.60 -18.95
C ILE A 167 -10.12 14.85 -18.84
N TYR A 168 -10.70 15.88 -18.25
CA TYR A 168 -10.00 17.11 -17.92
C TYR A 168 -9.51 17.07 -16.49
N TYR A 169 -8.29 17.52 -16.23
CA TYR A 169 -7.73 17.61 -14.90
C TYR A 169 -7.16 19.00 -14.62
N VAL A 170 -7.22 19.39 -13.36
CA VAL A 170 -6.71 20.67 -12.86
C VAL A 170 -5.56 20.38 -11.93
N THR A 171 -4.41 20.99 -12.17
CA THR A 171 -3.21 20.88 -11.32
C THR A 171 -3.06 22.07 -10.37
N ASN A 172 -3.59 23.24 -10.78
CA ASN A 172 -3.59 24.44 -9.97
C ASN A 172 -4.91 25.21 -10.21
N GLU A 173 -5.84 25.04 -9.26
CA GLU A 173 -7.18 25.63 -9.34
C GLU A 173 -7.15 27.16 -9.47
N LYS A 174 -6.21 27.83 -8.75
CA LYS A 174 -6.12 29.29 -8.78
C LYS A 174 -5.68 29.86 -10.14
N GLU A 175 -4.87 29.12 -10.88
CA GLU A 175 -4.36 29.53 -12.18
C GLU A 175 -5.25 29.08 -13.33
N GLN A 176 -6.01 28.03 -13.14
CA GLN A 176 -6.81 27.38 -14.19
C GLN A 176 -8.33 27.62 -14.04
N SER A 177 -8.77 28.40 -13.06
CA SER A 177 -10.18 28.75 -12.82
C SER A 177 -10.71 29.91 -13.68
N GLN A 178 -10.06 30.25 -14.77
CA GLN A 178 -10.50 31.33 -15.70
C GLN A 178 -11.46 30.80 -16.76
#